data_79c2652ac32c1ed78c153000b582494e
#
_entry.id   79c2652ac32c1ed78c153000b582494e
#
_cell.length_a   1.000
_cell.length_b   1.000
_cell.length_c   1.000
_cell.angle_alpha   90.00
_cell.angle_beta   90.00
_cell.angle_gamma   90.00
#
_symmetry.space_group_name_H-M   'P 1'
#
loop_
_entity.id
_entity.type
_entity.pdbx_description
1 polymer ?
#
loop_
_entity_poly.entity_id
_entity_poly.type
_entity_poly.pdbx_seq_one_letter_code
_entity_poly.pdbx_strand_id
1 'polypeptide(L)'
;MFEFVDEAGLLAEMAAGQCAERVAVGRRLLAAGRLCQVRMADVEDADRLQWCIDNWEAVAAEVGAELGISRGRASSEMNYGVELLERLPRLGAALVAGLVDFRVVAVVVFRTGLITDEQVLADIDARLAVAAPGWNGLSRRRVTEVVDWFVRELDPAAERVARDADADRHVEIGPLGSGVGGLAEFWGVVRAADAAVLDRRLDLLAGSVCTGDSRTKRQRRADALAALAAGQDFMVCDCGSERCPAAGAEAPPAQVVIHVVAQQATVSGESVAPGYLAGFGAVAAQTVRDLVPRAQLRPVKPAHEFSAEAQYRPSVALAEFIRARDLWCRFPGCDVAGQFCDLDHSIPWIAGGLTHPSNIHLKCRPHHLVKTFWCGDNGWAEQQFPDGTIVWRSPSGRTYTTTPGGALFFPHLATPTEPLTTDTPTTAAPGPSSSPGRTLMMPTRQRTRAAERAARIAWERGLNEARWAADPPPF
;
A
#
# COMPACT_ATOMS: atom_id res chain seq x y z
N MET A 1 7.95 -32.22 -16.16
CA MET A 1 7.24 -32.74 -14.97
C MET A 1 6.00 -33.54 -15.34
N PHE A 2 5.21 -33.13 -16.35
CA PHE A 2 3.94 -33.78 -16.72
C PHE A 2 3.96 -34.52 -18.07
N GLU A 3 5.13 -34.87 -18.61
CA GLU A 3 5.35 -35.38 -19.97
C GLU A 3 4.71 -36.76 -20.23
N PHE A 4 4.42 -37.53 -19.15
CA PHE A 4 3.81 -38.86 -19.23
C PHE A 4 2.48 -38.97 -18.49
N VAL A 5 1.85 -37.85 -18.17
CA VAL A 5 0.54 -37.79 -17.45
C VAL A 5 -0.54 -37.62 -18.51
N ASP A 6 -1.57 -38.44 -18.47
CA ASP A 6 -2.75 -38.31 -19.34
C ASP A 6 -3.64 -37.14 -18.95
N GLU A 7 -4.61 -36.79 -19.76
CA GLU A 7 -5.52 -35.67 -19.54
C GLU A 7 -6.27 -35.77 -18.20
N ALA A 8 -6.69 -36.95 -17.79
CA ALA A 8 -7.37 -37.18 -16.53
C ALA A 8 -6.42 -36.95 -15.33
N GLY A 9 -5.18 -37.41 -15.45
CA GLY A 9 -4.13 -37.16 -14.47
C GLY A 9 -3.80 -35.67 -14.34
N LEU A 10 -3.74 -34.93 -15.45
CA LEU A 10 -3.52 -33.48 -15.42
C LEU A 10 -4.67 -32.75 -14.69
N LEU A 11 -5.92 -33.13 -14.89
CA LEU A 11 -7.06 -32.58 -14.18
C LEU A 11 -7.02 -32.94 -12.68
N ALA A 12 -6.59 -34.15 -12.34
CA ALA A 12 -6.42 -34.58 -10.95
C ALA A 12 -5.33 -33.75 -10.24
N GLU A 13 -4.19 -33.49 -10.91
CA GLU A 13 -3.13 -32.64 -10.41
C GLU A 13 -3.58 -31.19 -10.18
N MET A 14 -4.39 -30.63 -11.10
CA MET A 14 -4.97 -29.29 -10.91
C MET A 14 -5.89 -29.25 -9.67
N ALA A 15 -6.74 -30.26 -9.48
CA ALA A 15 -7.63 -30.34 -8.32
C ALA A 15 -6.85 -30.51 -7.00
N ALA A 16 -5.81 -31.34 -7.01
CA ALA A 16 -4.91 -31.51 -5.85
C ALA A 16 -4.17 -30.22 -5.50
N GLY A 17 -3.62 -29.53 -6.50
CA GLY A 17 -2.96 -28.23 -6.34
C GLY A 17 -3.89 -27.16 -5.76
N GLN A 18 -5.12 -27.08 -6.26
CA GLN A 18 -6.13 -26.15 -5.74
C GLN A 18 -6.51 -26.45 -4.28
N CYS A 19 -6.60 -27.73 -3.92
CA CYS A 19 -6.84 -28.12 -2.53
C CYS A 19 -5.67 -27.74 -1.62
N ALA A 20 -4.43 -28.01 -2.06
CA ALA A 20 -3.22 -27.65 -1.34
C ALA A 20 -3.09 -26.13 -1.13
N GLU A 21 -3.44 -25.33 -2.14
CA GLU A 21 -3.47 -23.86 -2.05
C GLU A 21 -4.44 -23.39 -0.95
N ARG A 22 -5.67 -23.93 -0.93
CA ARG A 22 -6.66 -23.58 0.10
C ARG A 22 -6.15 -23.90 1.51
N VAL A 23 -5.58 -25.09 1.71
CA VAL A 23 -4.96 -25.51 2.98
C VAL A 23 -3.84 -24.55 3.38
N ALA A 24 -2.94 -24.22 2.47
CA ALA A 24 -1.82 -23.32 2.75
C ALA A 24 -2.28 -21.91 3.12
N VAL A 25 -3.26 -21.36 2.39
CA VAL A 25 -3.88 -20.06 2.71
C VAL A 25 -4.54 -20.10 4.08
N GLY A 26 -5.34 -21.14 4.38
CA GLY A 26 -5.99 -21.28 5.68
C GLY A 26 -5.00 -21.29 6.84
N ARG A 27 -3.94 -22.11 6.74
CA ARG A 27 -2.89 -22.17 7.76
C ARG A 27 -2.19 -20.84 7.97
N ARG A 28 -1.86 -20.12 6.89
CA ARG A 28 -1.21 -18.82 6.96
C ARG A 28 -2.09 -17.79 7.65
N LEU A 29 -3.38 -17.71 7.29
CA LEU A 29 -4.32 -16.77 7.91
C LEU A 29 -4.50 -17.06 9.40
N LEU A 30 -4.72 -18.32 9.79
CA LEU A 30 -4.89 -18.67 11.21
C LEU A 30 -3.60 -18.41 12.01
N ALA A 31 -2.42 -18.66 11.43
CA ALA A 31 -1.15 -18.33 12.08
C ALA A 31 -1.00 -16.82 12.32
N ALA A 32 -1.35 -15.98 11.31
CA ALA A 32 -1.34 -14.53 11.44
C ALA A 32 -2.34 -14.04 12.50
N GLY A 33 -3.55 -14.59 12.52
CA GLY A 33 -4.57 -14.30 13.54
C GLY A 33 -4.11 -14.71 14.94
N ARG A 34 -3.51 -15.90 15.07
CA ARG A 34 -2.99 -16.37 16.36
C ARG A 34 -1.83 -15.54 16.89
N LEU A 35 -0.92 -15.12 16.02
CA LEU A 35 0.15 -14.20 16.40
C LEU A 35 -0.44 -12.88 16.94
N CYS A 36 -1.46 -12.35 16.25
CA CYS A 36 -2.17 -11.16 16.71
C CYS A 36 -2.78 -11.35 18.11
N GLN A 37 -3.51 -12.45 18.35
CA GLN A 37 -4.10 -12.74 19.66
C GLN A 37 -3.04 -12.80 20.77
N VAL A 38 -1.92 -13.50 20.55
CA VAL A 38 -0.84 -13.59 21.54
C VAL A 38 -0.28 -12.21 21.87
N ARG A 39 0.03 -11.40 20.85
CA ARG A 39 0.60 -10.06 21.04
C ARG A 39 -0.39 -9.04 21.63
N MET A 40 -1.69 -9.23 21.39
CA MET A 40 -2.74 -8.36 21.98
C MET A 40 -3.04 -8.73 23.43
N ALA A 41 -2.79 -9.97 23.86
CA ALA A 41 -2.96 -10.37 25.25
C ALA A 41 -1.88 -9.79 26.19
N ASP A 42 -0.69 -9.49 25.64
CA ASP A 42 0.47 -8.98 26.41
C ASP A 42 0.47 -7.45 26.60
N VAL A 43 -0.67 -6.77 26.39
CA VAL A 43 -0.73 -5.29 26.45
C VAL A 43 -0.82 -4.81 27.90
N GLU A 44 0.31 -4.35 28.44
CA GLU A 44 0.37 -3.72 29.76
C GLU A 44 0.06 -2.19 29.74
N ASP A 45 0.16 -1.54 28.57
CA ASP A 45 0.09 -0.08 28.43
C ASP A 45 -1.20 0.36 27.72
N ALA A 46 -2.16 0.85 28.50
CA ALA A 46 -3.44 1.33 27.99
C ALA A 46 -3.29 2.51 26.99
N ASP A 47 -2.25 3.33 27.13
CA ASP A 47 -2.01 4.47 26.24
C ASP A 47 -1.69 4.02 24.80
N ARG A 48 -1.08 2.86 24.63
CA ARG A 48 -0.78 2.30 23.30
C ARG A 48 -2.01 1.93 22.48
N LEU A 49 -3.15 1.67 23.14
CA LEU A 49 -4.41 1.36 22.45
C LEU A 49 -4.91 2.55 21.59
N GLN A 50 -4.50 3.77 21.93
CA GLN A 50 -4.84 4.97 21.16
C GLN A 50 -3.74 5.41 20.18
N TRP A 51 -2.60 4.76 20.15
CA TRP A 51 -1.55 5.08 19.19
C TRP A 51 -2.03 4.84 17.76
N CYS A 52 -1.58 5.69 16.80
CA CYS A 52 -1.80 5.42 15.38
C CYS A 52 -1.12 4.12 14.94
N ILE A 53 0.07 3.84 15.50
CA ILE A 53 0.74 2.54 15.38
C ILE A 53 0.53 1.80 16.71
N ASP A 54 -0.65 1.26 16.89
CA ASP A 54 -1.05 0.42 18.02
C ASP A 54 -0.43 -0.99 17.90
N ASN A 55 -0.73 -1.88 18.84
CA ASN A 55 -0.24 -3.25 18.82
C ASN A 55 -0.63 -4.00 17.54
N TRP A 56 -1.83 -3.75 17.02
CA TRP A 56 -2.28 -4.32 15.74
C TRP A 56 -1.36 -3.92 14.59
N GLU A 57 -1.06 -2.63 14.47
CA GLU A 57 -0.18 -2.11 13.42
C GLU A 57 1.26 -2.60 13.56
N ALA A 58 1.74 -2.77 14.80
CA ALA A 58 3.05 -3.33 15.07
C ALA A 58 3.16 -4.80 14.63
N VAL A 59 2.12 -5.59 14.91
CA VAL A 59 2.04 -6.99 14.43
C VAL A 59 1.88 -7.04 12.91
N ALA A 60 1.09 -6.13 12.31
CA ALA A 60 0.95 -6.06 10.86
C ALA A 60 2.27 -5.74 10.15
N ALA A 61 3.16 -4.94 10.77
CA ALA A 61 4.50 -4.71 10.26
C ALA A 61 5.35 -6.01 10.29
N GLU A 62 5.25 -6.80 11.34
CA GLU A 62 5.98 -8.09 11.47
C GLU A 62 5.45 -9.13 10.48
N VAL A 63 4.13 -9.27 10.33
CA VAL A 63 3.49 -10.15 9.34
C VAL A 63 3.84 -9.70 7.92
N GLY A 64 3.84 -8.40 7.66
CA GLY A 64 4.23 -7.83 6.36
C GLY A 64 5.66 -8.16 5.99
N ALA A 65 6.60 -8.03 6.92
CA ALA A 65 8.01 -8.38 6.73
C ALA A 65 8.20 -9.87 6.47
N GLU A 66 7.51 -10.74 7.23
CA GLU A 66 7.61 -12.20 7.08
C GLU A 66 7.08 -12.70 5.75
N LEU A 67 5.98 -12.12 5.27
CA LEU A 67 5.31 -12.54 4.05
C LEU A 67 5.77 -11.76 2.80
N GLY A 68 6.59 -10.72 2.95
CA GLY A 68 6.98 -9.84 1.85
C GLY A 68 5.80 -9.08 1.24
N ILE A 69 4.82 -8.66 2.05
CA ILE A 69 3.60 -7.97 1.63
C ILE A 69 3.44 -6.62 2.32
N SER A 70 2.66 -5.73 1.73
CA SER A 70 2.38 -4.42 2.32
C SER A 70 1.67 -4.53 3.67
N ARG A 71 1.88 -3.54 4.54
CA ARG A 71 1.24 -3.44 5.87
C ARG A 71 -0.29 -3.56 5.80
N GLY A 72 -0.91 -2.89 4.82
CA GLY A 72 -2.37 -2.96 4.63
C GLY A 72 -2.86 -4.38 4.31
N ARG A 73 -2.12 -5.09 3.44
CA ARG A 73 -2.42 -6.49 3.14
C ARG A 73 -2.19 -7.39 4.35
N ALA A 74 -1.10 -7.20 5.09
CA ALA A 74 -0.83 -7.92 6.32
C ALA A 74 -1.96 -7.72 7.36
N SER A 75 -2.39 -6.47 7.57
CA SER A 75 -3.54 -6.14 8.43
C SER A 75 -4.83 -6.85 7.99
N SER A 76 -5.07 -6.96 6.68
CA SER A 76 -6.23 -7.69 6.15
C SER A 76 -6.13 -9.20 6.40
N GLU A 77 -4.95 -9.81 6.19
CA GLU A 77 -4.73 -11.23 6.45
C GLU A 77 -4.88 -11.57 7.95
N MET A 78 -4.35 -10.70 8.83
CA MET A 78 -4.56 -10.81 10.28
C MET A 78 -6.04 -10.75 10.65
N ASN A 79 -6.79 -9.79 10.07
CA ASN A 79 -8.22 -9.66 10.33
C ASN A 79 -8.98 -10.94 9.94
N TYR A 80 -8.71 -11.51 8.76
CA TYR A 80 -9.30 -12.80 8.39
C TYR A 80 -8.94 -13.90 9.38
N GLY A 81 -7.68 -13.98 9.81
CA GLY A 81 -7.25 -14.96 10.78
C GLY A 81 -7.96 -14.83 12.13
N VAL A 82 -8.09 -13.62 12.66
CA VAL A 82 -8.80 -13.34 13.91
C VAL A 82 -10.30 -13.68 13.78
N GLU A 83 -10.95 -13.24 12.70
CA GLU A 83 -12.37 -13.54 12.45
C GLU A 83 -12.63 -15.06 12.36
N LEU A 84 -11.72 -15.81 11.72
CA LEU A 84 -11.83 -17.28 11.60
C LEU A 84 -11.51 -18.01 12.91
N LEU A 85 -10.72 -17.43 13.81
CA LEU A 85 -10.42 -18.02 15.12
C LEU A 85 -11.50 -17.73 16.15
N GLU A 86 -12.06 -16.52 16.15
CA GLU A 86 -12.96 -16.04 17.20
C GLU A 86 -14.43 -16.14 16.85
N ARG A 87 -14.75 -15.80 15.60
CA ARG A 87 -16.15 -15.62 15.18
C ARG A 87 -16.68 -16.74 14.29
N LEU A 88 -15.81 -17.32 13.44
CA LEU A 88 -16.20 -18.32 12.43
C LEU A 88 -15.26 -19.55 12.48
N PRO A 89 -15.08 -20.19 13.65
CA PRO A 89 -14.08 -21.26 13.81
C PRO A 89 -14.37 -22.51 12.98
N ARG A 90 -15.64 -22.84 12.72
CA ARG A 90 -16.01 -23.99 11.89
C ARG A 90 -15.71 -23.72 10.41
N LEU A 91 -15.98 -22.51 9.92
CA LEU A 91 -15.58 -22.09 8.58
C LEU A 91 -14.06 -22.08 8.45
N GLY A 92 -13.33 -21.62 9.49
CA GLY A 92 -11.88 -21.68 9.55
C GLY A 92 -11.34 -23.11 9.43
N ALA A 93 -11.96 -24.06 10.12
CA ALA A 93 -11.64 -25.48 10.01
C ALA A 93 -11.88 -26.03 8.59
N ALA A 94 -13.01 -25.66 7.94
CA ALA A 94 -13.32 -26.05 6.57
C ALA A 94 -12.29 -25.50 5.56
N LEU A 95 -11.80 -24.25 5.75
CA LEU A 95 -10.74 -23.68 4.94
C LEU A 95 -9.42 -24.44 5.08
N VAL A 96 -8.99 -24.75 6.31
CA VAL A 96 -7.75 -25.51 6.58
C VAL A 96 -7.85 -26.95 6.08
N ALA A 97 -9.05 -27.51 6.04
CA ALA A 97 -9.31 -28.82 5.42
C ALA A 97 -9.31 -28.79 3.88
N GLY A 98 -9.14 -27.61 3.26
CA GLY A 98 -9.15 -27.44 1.80
C GLY A 98 -10.53 -27.51 1.14
N LEU A 99 -11.60 -27.54 1.95
CA LEU A 99 -12.99 -27.70 1.47
C LEU A 99 -13.57 -26.41 0.88
N VAL A 100 -13.13 -25.25 1.37
CA VAL A 100 -13.66 -23.93 1.01
C VAL A 100 -12.56 -23.04 0.44
N ASP A 101 -12.89 -22.32 -0.62
CA ASP A 101 -11.99 -21.35 -1.25
C ASP A 101 -11.93 -20.06 -0.43
N PHE A 102 -10.74 -19.43 -0.35
CA PHE A 102 -10.56 -18.17 0.39
C PHE A 102 -11.49 -17.05 -0.12
N ARG A 103 -11.78 -16.99 -1.42
CA ARG A 103 -12.71 -15.98 -1.97
C ARG A 103 -14.13 -16.10 -1.40
N VAL A 104 -14.56 -17.32 -1.06
CA VAL A 104 -15.84 -17.56 -0.38
C VAL A 104 -15.75 -17.10 1.06
N VAL A 105 -14.69 -17.49 1.77
CA VAL A 105 -14.41 -17.05 3.16
C VAL A 105 -14.37 -15.53 3.26
N ALA A 106 -13.72 -14.85 2.34
CA ALA A 106 -13.63 -13.38 2.34
C ALA A 106 -15.02 -12.71 2.25
N VAL A 107 -15.93 -13.26 1.43
CA VAL A 107 -17.33 -12.78 1.36
C VAL A 107 -18.05 -13.05 2.68
N VAL A 108 -17.95 -14.26 3.23
CA VAL A 108 -18.60 -14.61 4.49
C VAL A 108 -18.14 -13.71 5.62
N VAL A 109 -16.84 -13.56 5.85
CA VAL A 109 -16.28 -12.70 6.90
C VAL A 109 -16.78 -11.25 6.76
N PHE A 110 -16.82 -10.73 5.53
CA PHE A 110 -17.30 -9.38 5.29
C PHE A 110 -18.79 -9.24 5.57
N ARG A 111 -19.62 -10.18 5.09
CA ARG A 111 -21.08 -10.09 5.19
C ARG A 111 -21.60 -10.34 6.61
N THR A 112 -20.93 -11.20 7.39
CA THR A 112 -21.32 -11.51 8.78
C THR A 112 -20.71 -10.52 9.80
N GLY A 113 -19.92 -9.55 9.36
CA GLY A 113 -19.16 -8.65 10.24
C GLY A 113 -19.99 -7.72 11.13
N LEU A 114 -21.30 -7.56 10.88
CA LEU A 114 -22.22 -6.77 11.70
C LEU A 114 -22.99 -7.59 12.75
N ILE A 115 -22.90 -8.92 12.73
CA ILE A 115 -23.55 -9.78 13.75
C ILE A 115 -22.81 -9.59 15.07
N THR A 116 -23.53 -9.21 16.12
CA THR A 116 -22.97 -8.98 17.46
C THR A 116 -23.46 -10.00 18.50
N ASP A 117 -24.54 -10.70 18.24
CA ASP A 117 -25.05 -11.77 19.09
C ASP A 117 -24.20 -13.04 18.90
N GLU A 118 -23.64 -13.56 19.98
CA GLU A 118 -22.73 -14.72 19.95
C GLU A 118 -23.46 -16.00 19.54
N GLN A 119 -24.73 -16.17 19.95
CA GLN A 119 -25.52 -17.37 19.62
C GLN A 119 -25.87 -17.36 18.13
N VAL A 120 -26.34 -16.23 17.60
CA VAL A 120 -26.62 -16.06 16.18
C VAL A 120 -25.35 -16.30 15.36
N LEU A 121 -24.20 -15.83 15.83
CA LEU A 121 -22.92 -16.01 15.16
C LEU A 121 -22.49 -17.48 15.15
N ALA A 122 -22.69 -18.21 16.25
CA ALA A 122 -22.40 -19.65 16.32
C ALA A 122 -23.31 -20.47 15.40
N ASP A 123 -24.60 -20.11 15.30
CA ASP A 123 -25.56 -20.76 14.43
C ASP A 123 -25.24 -20.51 12.94
N ILE A 124 -24.89 -19.28 12.59
CA ILE A 124 -24.53 -18.95 11.21
C ILE A 124 -23.22 -19.63 10.81
N ASP A 125 -22.19 -19.67 11.68
CA ASP A 125 -20.95 -20.37 11.43
C ASP A 125 -21.18 -21.86 11.17
N ALA A 126 -22.03 -22.50 11.97
CA ALA A 126 -22.39 -23.90 11.81
C ALA A 126 -23.05 -24.17 10.43
N ARG A 127 -24.00 -23.33 10.03
CA ARG A 127 -24.71 -23.47 8.74
C ARG A 127 -23.77 -23.16 7.56
N LEU A 128 -22.98 -22.10 7.65
CA LEU A 128 -22.06 -21.68 6.59
C LEU A 128 -20.94 -22.69 6.39
N ALA A 129 -20.38 -23.27 7.46
CA ALA A 129 -19.33 -24.28 7.35
C ALA A 129 -19.78 -25.54 6.58
N VAL A 130 -21.07 -25.90 6.69
CA VAL A 130 -21.65 -27.02 5.94
C VAL A 130 -21.96 -26.65 4.50
N ALA A 131 -22.48 -25.46 4.25
CA ALA A 131 -22.94 -25.04 2.92
C ALA A 131 -21.83 -24.51 2.01
N ALA A 132 -20.84 -23.79 2.57
CA ALA A 132 -19.81 -23.09 1.83
C ALA A 132 -18.95 -23.97 0.89
N PRO A 133 -18.64 -25.25 1.20
CA PRO A 133 -17.92 -26.11 0.25
C PRO A 133 -18.61 -26.22 -1.11
N GLY A 134 -19.94 -26.16 -1.15
CA GLY A 134 -20.73 -26.17 -2.39
C GLY A 134 -20.64 -24.87 -3.21
N TRP A 135 -20.02 -23.81 -2.68
CA TRP A 135 -20.02 -22.50 -3.33
C TRP A 135 -18.73 -22.16 -4.07
N ASN A 136 -17.74 -23.06 -4.06
CA ASN A 136 -16.44 -22.83 -4.71
C ASN A 136 -16.57 -22.55 -6.22
N GLY A 137 -17.60 -23.05 -6.90
CA GLY A 137 -17.90 -22.79 -8.31
C GLY A 137 -18.74 -21.53 -8.57
N LEU A 138 -19.29 -20.88 -7.53
CA LEU A 138 -20.17 -19.73 -7.69
C LEU A 138 -19.38 -18.45 -7.92
N SER A 139 -19.96 -17.49 -8.65
CA SER A 139 -19.41 -16.13 -8.74
C SER A 139 -19.52 -15.42 -7.38
N ARG A 140 -18.64 -14.41 -7.17
CA ARG A 140 -18.67 -13.59 -5.95
C ARG A 140 -20.08 -13.05 -5.65
N ARG A 141 -20.79 -12.57 -6.70
CA ARG A 141 -22.15 -12.04 -6.56
C ARG A 141 -23.10 -13.10 -6.01
N ARG A 142 -23.05 -14.33 -6.53
CA ARG A 142 -23.91 -15.42 -6.05
C ARG A 142 -23.59 -15.83 -4.62
N VAL A 143 -22.30 -15.91 -4.26
CA VAL A 143 -21.91 -16.17 -2.87
C VAL A 143 -22.46 -15.07 -1.95
N THR A 144 -22.36 -13.79 -2.36
CA THR A 144 -22.91 -12.67 -1.60
C THR A 144 -24.41 -12.83 -1.39
N GLU A 145 -25.18 -13.11 -2.44
CA GLU A 145 -26.65 -13.31 -2.37
C GLU A 145 -27.03 -14.42 -1.38
N VAL A 146 -26.29 -15.53 -1.39
CA VAL A 146 -26.56 -16.66 -0.50
C VAL A 146 -26.21 -16.34 0.94
N VAL A 147 -25.05 -15.71 1.19
CA VAL A 147 -24.65 -15.31 2.55
C VAL A 147 -25.63 -14.27 3.11
N ASP A 148 -26.05 -13.30 2.30
CA ASP A 148 -27.04 -12.29 2.72
C ASP A 148 -28.40 -12.91 3.08
N TRP A 149 -28.78 -14.00 2.40
CA TRP A 149 -29.95 -14.74 2.75
C TRP A 149 -29.85 -15.30 4.18
N PHE A 150 -28.74 -15.97 4.52
CA PHE A 150 -28.52 -16.50 5.88
C PHE A 150 -28.48 -15.39 6.93
N VAL A 151 -27.79 -14.27 6.65
CA VAL A 151 -27.72 -13.12 7.56
C VAL A 151 -29.12 -12.55 7.79
N ARG A 152 -29.90 -12.34 6.72
CA ARG A 152 -31.26 -11.77 6.81
C ARG A 152 -32.21 -12.67 7.57
N GLU A 153 -32.08 -14.00 7.43
CA GLU A 153 -32.87 -14.97 8.16
C GLU A 153 -32.62 -14.95 9.66
N LEU A 154 -31.34 -14.80 10.08
CA LEU A 154 -30.92 -14.95 11.47
C LEU A 154 -30.77 -13.61 12.22
N ASP A 155 -30.32 -12.56 11.55
CA ASP A 155 -30.13 -11.21 12.11
C ASP A 155 -30.32 -10.14 11.02
N PRO A 156 -31.56 -9.76 10.72
CA PRO A 156 -31.86 -8.77 9.67
C PRO A 156 -31.13 -7.43 9.88
N ALA A 157 -30.91 -7.00 11.13
CA ALA A 157 -30.20 -5.77 11.43
C ALA A 157 -28.70 -5.83 11.05
N ALA A 158 -28.15 -7.03 10.91
CA ALA A 158 -26.77 -7.24 10.49
C ALA A 158 -26.57 -7.31 8.96
N GLU A 159 -27.62 -7.12 8.17
CA GLU A 159 -27.50 -7.07 6.71
C GLU A 159 -26.58 -5.93 6.28
N ARG A 160 -25.57 -6.24 5.49
CA ARG A 160 -24.79 -5.19 4.84
C ARG A 160 -25.55 -4.66 3.64
N VAL A 161 -26.34 -3.66 3.85
CA VAL A 161 -26.91 -2.85 2.77
C VAL A 161 -25.78 -2.14 2.03
N ALA A 162 -25.93 -1.94 0.72
CA ALA A 162 -24.96 -1.16 -0.04
C ALA A 162 -24.73 0.15 0.71
N ARG A 163 -23.45 0.42 1.03
CA ARG A 163 -23.05 1.70 1.67
C ARG A 163 -23.72 2.82 0.90
N ASP A 164 -24.11 3.85 1.63
CA ASP A 164 -24.42 5.14 1.01
C ASP A 164 -23.30 5.41 -0.01
N ALA A 165 -23.66 5.44 -1.28
CA ALA A 165 -22.70 5.63 -2.38
C ALA A 165 -21.88 6.90 -2.17
N ASP A 166 -22.41 7.83 -1.37
CA ASP A 166 -21.74 9.07 -0.98
C ASP A 166 -20.56 8.82 0.01
N ALA A 167 -20.59 7.75 0.79
CA ALA A 167 -19.50 7.39 1.71
C ALA A 167 -18.34 6.65 1.02
N ASP A 168 -18.57 6.06 -0.15
CA ASP A 168 -17.56 5.31 -0.92
C ASP A 168 -16.85 6.17 -1.98
N ARG A 169 -17.02 7.51 -1.93
CA ARG A 169 -16.33 8.40 -2.84
C ARG A 169 -14.82 8.34 -2.62
N HIS A 170 -14.09 8.07 -3.68
CA HIS A 170 -12.64 8.05 -3.72
C HIS A 170 -12.13 8.31 -5.14
N VAL A 171 -10.92 8.75 -5.26
CA VAL A 171 -10.14 8.81 -6.50
C VAL A 171 -8.78 8.21 -6.21
N GLU A 172 -8.38 7.26 -7.03
CA GLU A 172 -7.09 6.60 -6.95
C GLU A 172 -6.34 6.75 -8.27
N ILE A 173 -5.03 6.94 -8.18
CA ILE A 173 -4.11 7.02 -9.30
C ILE A 173 -2.95 6.08 -8.99
N GLY A 174 -2.66 5.16 -9.89
CA GLY A 174 -1.61 4.17 -9.69
C GLY A 174 -0.94 3.73 -10.99
N PRO A 175 0.15 2.99 -10.90
CA PRO A 175 0.80 2.42 -12.07
C PRO A 175 -0.15 1.45 -12.79
N LEU A 176 -0.09 1.44 -14.12
CA LEU A 176 -0.86 0.49 -14.92
C LEU A 176 -0.40 -0.95 -14.60
N GLY A 177 -1.31 -1.81 -14.18
CA GLY A 177 -1.02 -3.18 -13.75
C GLY A 177 -0.35 -4.07 -14.80
N SER A 178 -0.42 -3.70 -16.08
CA SER A 178 0.24 -4.40 -17.19
C SER A 178 1.74 -4.10 -17.33
N GLY A 179 2.31 -3.23 -16.50
CA GLY A 179 3.74 -2.87 -16.55
C GLY A 179 4.17 -2.09 -17.80
N VAL A 180 3.24 -1.58 -18.59
CA VAL A 180 3.55 -0.71 -19.74
C VAL A 180 4.03 0.63 -19.20
N GLY A 181 5.33 0.87 -19.28
CA GLY A 181 5.99 2.05 -18.71
C GLY A 181 5.42 3.36 -19.25
N GLY A 182 5.30 4.34 -18.38
CA GLY A 182 4.87 5.69 -18.70
C GLY A 182 3.36 5.93 -18.70
N LEU A 183 2.53 4.90 -18.42
CA LEU A 183 1.09 5.05 -18.25
C LEU A 183 0.67 4.77 -16.81
N ALA A 184 -0.40 5.44 -16.37
CA ALA A 184 -1.02 5.26 -15.07
C ALA A 184 -2.52 5.02 -15.24
N GLU A 185 -3.12 4.28 -14.30
CA GLU A 185 -4.56 4.14 -14.19
C GLU A 185 -5.12 5.24 -13.30
N PHE A 186 -6.28 5.75 -13.70
CA PHE A 186 -7.08 6.70 -12.95
C PHE A 186 -8.48 6.11 -12.79
N TRP A 187 -8.90 5.85 -11.53
CA TRP A 187 -10.24 5.31 -11.24
C TRP A 187 -10.79 5.85 -9.93
N GLY A 188 -12.09 5.72 -9.77
CA GLY A 188 -12.75 6.19 -8.55
C GLY A 188 -14.25 6.24 -8.66
N VAL A 189 -14.87 6.66 -7.56
CA VAL A 189 -16.30 6.91 -7.42
C VAL A 189 -16.50 8.34 -6.93
N VAL A 190 -17.20 9.14 -7.70
CA VAL A 190 -17.55 10.53 -7.38
C VAL A 190 -19.05 10.76 -7.54
N ARG A 191 -19.58 11.86 -7.03
CA ARG A 191 -20.99 12.20 -7.24
C ARG A 191 -21.31 12.33 -8.73
N ALA A 192 -22.48 11.88 -9.15
CA ALA A 192 -22.89 11.91 -10.55
C ALA A 192 -22.85 13.33 -11.15
N ALA A 193 -23.21 14.35 -10.36
CA ALA A 193 -23.12 15.74 -10.79
C ALA A 193 -21.67 16.17 -11.04
N ASP A 194 -20.74 15.80 -10.13
CA ASP A 194 -19.32 16.13 -10.26
C ASP A 194 -18.69 15.38 -11.43
N ALA A 195 -19.08 14.11 -11.63
CA ALA A 195 -18.68 13.32 -12.80
C ALA A 195 -19.11 13.97 -14.12
N ALA A 196 -20.35 14.46 -14.20
CA ALA A 196 -20.87 15.13 -15.38
C ALA A 196 -20.13 16.46 -15.68
N VAL A 197 -19.80 17.24 -14.64
CA VAL A 197 -19.00 18.46 -14.77
C VAL A 197 -17.58 18.11 -15.25
N LEU A 198 -16.94 17.11 -14.65
CA LEU A 198 -15.60 16.65 -15.06
C LEU A 198 -15.60 16.17 -16.51
N ASP A 199 -16.56 15.32 -16.88
CA ASP A 199 -16.70 14.79 -18.24
C ASP A 199 -16.83 15.90 -19.27
N ARG A 200 -17.70 16.89 -19.00
CA ARG A 200 -17.89 18.05 -19.87
C ARG A 200 -16.64 18.92 -19.96
N ARG A 201 -15.94 19.12 -18.82
CA ARG A 201 -14.71 19.92 -18.81
C ARG A 201 -13.59 19.26 -19.62
N LEU A 202 -13.43 17.92 -19.52
CA LEU A 202 -12.50 17.17 -20.33
C LEU A 202 -12.82 17.26 -21.83
N ASP A 203 -14.09 17.25 -22.20
CA ASP A 203 -14.51 17.46 -23.61
C ASP A 203 -14.18 18.85 -24.12
N LEU A 204 -14.40 19.89 -23.31
CA LEU A 204 -14.07 21.27 -23.69
C LEU A 204 -12.55 21.45 -23.87
N LEU A 205 -11.75 20.95 -22.94
CA LEU A 205 -10.29 20.98 -23.04
C LEU A 205 -9.80 20.19 -24.25
N ALA A 206 -10.28 18.97 -24.46
CA ALA A 206 -9.94 18.14 -25.60
C ALA A 206 -10.36 18.78 -26.97
N GLY A 207 -11.32 19.66 -26.95
CA GLY A 207 -11.78 20.42 -28.11
C GLY A 207 -11.08 21.77 -28.33
N SER A 208 -10.20 22.21 -27.41
CA SER A 208 -9.50 23.51 -27.52
C SER A 208 -8.33 23.49 -28.51
N VAL A 209 -7.98 22.34 -29.08
CA VAL A 209 -6.93 22.18 -30.08
C VAL A 209 -7.47 22.20 -31.50
N CYS A 210 -6.63 22.48 -32.50
CA CYS A 210 -7.05 22.54 -33.91
C CYS A 210 -7.32 21.14 -34.49
N THR A 211 -7.94 21.09 -35.67
CA THR A 211 -8.27 19.84 -36.38
C THR A 211 -7.04 19.06 -36.86
N GLY A 212 -5.86 19.69 -36.91
CA GLY A 212 -4.60 19.07 -37.28
C GLY A 212 -3.85 18.43 -36.11
N ASP A 213 -4.41 18.41 -34.89
CA ASP A 213 -3.79 17.77 -33.74
C ASP A 213 -3.63 16.25 -33.98
N SER A 214 -2.42 15.71 -33.77
CA SER A 214 -2.06 14.30 -34.09
C SER A 214 -2.78 13.28 -33.21
N ARG A 215 -3.24 13.68 -32.03
CA ARG A 215 -3.86 12.82 -31.03
C ARG A 215 -5.33 12.53 -31.35
N THR A 216 -5.78 11.32 -31.08
CA THR A 216 -7.20 10.97 -31.12
C THR A 216 -7.98 11.71 -30.01
N LYS A 217 -9.30 11.85 -30.16
CA LYS A 217 -10.16 12.47 -29.13
C LYS A 217 -9.98 11.78 -27.76
N ARG A 218 -9.79 10.45 -27.75
CA ARG A 218 -9.58 9.68 -26.50
C ARG A 218 -8.27 10.06 -25.81
N GLN A 219 -7.18 10.17 -26.57
CA GLN A 219 -5.88 10.63 -26.05
C GLN A 219 -5.94 12.06 -25.54
N ARG A 220 -6.58 12.97 -26.31
CA ARG A 220 -6.77 14.36 -25.88
C ARG A 220 -7.56 14.48 -24.58
N ARG A 221 -8.59 13.64 -24.36
CA ARG A 221 -9.32 13.60 -23.08
C ARG A 221 -8.46 13.11 -21.92
N ALA A 222 -7.56 12.17 -22.14
CA ALA A 222 -6.59 11.73 -21.12
C ALA A 222 -5.59 12.86 -20.80
N ASP A 223 -5.03 13.51 -21.82
CA ASP A 223 -4.09 14.62 -21.65
C ASP A 223 -4.77 15.86 -21.01
N ALA A 224 -6.08 16.02 -21.22
CA ALA A 224 -6.88 17.07 -20.60
C ALA A 224 -6.91 17.00 -19.07
N LEU A 225 -6.70 15.80 -18.48
CA LEU A 225 -6.55 15.68 -17.03
C LEU A 225 -5.31 16.43 -16.52
N ALA A 226 -4.20 16.38 -17.25
CA ALA A 226 -2.99 17.12 -16.90
C ALA A 226 -3.19 18.64 -17.02
N ALA A 227 -3.85 19.10 -18.09
CA ALA A 227 -4.20 20.50 -18.26
C ALA A 227 -5.14 21.00 -17.15
N LEU A 228 -6.14 20.20 -16.79
CA LEU A 228 -7.06 20.49 -15.69
C LEU A 228 -6.34 20.57 -14.35
N ALA A 229 -5.44 19.62 -14.06
CA ALA A 229 -4.64 19.61 -12.84
C ALA A 229 -3.69 20.81 -12.73
N ALA A 230 -3.24 21.34 -13.87
CA ALA A 230 -2.43 22.57 -13.97
C ALA A 230 -3.29 23.86 -13.95
N GLY A 231 -4.61 23.75 -13.81
CA GLY A 231 -5.54 24.91 -13.81
C GLY A 231 -5.66 25.62 -15.17
N GLN A 232 -5.41 24.91 -16.26
CA GLN A 232 -5.46 25.49 -17.62
C GLN A 232 -6.87 25.45 -18.20
N ASP A 233 -7.17 26.45 -19.02
CA ASP A 233 -8.42 26.57 -19.75
C ASP A 233 -8.36 26.06 -21.21
N PHE A 234 -7.16 25.64 -21.63
CA PHE A 234 -6.89 25.10 -22.97
C PHE A 234 -5.79 24.02 -22.90
N MET A 235 -5.67 23.24 -23.97
CA MET A 235 -4.57 22.30 -24.15
C MET A 235 -3.58 22.84 -25.20
N VAL A 236 -2.28 22.54 -24.99
CA VAL A 236 -1.28 22.76 -26.03
C VAL A 236 -1.55 21.81 -27.19
N CYS A 237 -1.58 22.36 -28.43
CA CYS A 237 -1.86 21.60 -29.64
C CYS A 237 -0.61 20.90 -30.18
N ASP A 238 -0.76 19.64 -30.59
CA ASP A 238 0.29 18.82 -31.18
C ASP A 238 0.19 18.71 -32.70
N CYS A 239 -0.16 19.83 -33.37
CA CYS A 239 -0.31 19.88 -34.84
C CYS A 239 1.01 20.22 -35.57
N GLY A 240 2.08 20.58 -34.86
CA GLY A 240 3.35 21.01 -35.46
C GLY A 240 3.31 22.29 -36.33
N SER A 241 2.19 23.00 -36.37
CA SER A 241 2.04 24.20 -37.19
C SER A 241 2.39 25.47 -36.41
N GLU A 242 3.38 26.22 -36.88
CA GLU A 242 3.77 27.50 -36.31
C GLU A 242 2.63 28.56 -36.34
N ARG A 243 1.61 28.34 -37.19
CA ARG A 243 0.46 29.22 -37.33
C ARG A 243 -0.68 28.89 -36.37
N CYS A 244 -0.55 27.81 -35.61
CA CYS A 244 -1.59 27.40 -34.66
C CYS A 244 -1.45 28.17 -33.32
N PRO A 245 -2.43 28.97 -32.92
CA PRO A 245 -2.34 29.74 -31.66
C PRO A 245 -2.19 28.88 -30.44
N ALA A 246 -2.67 27.63 -30.47
CA ALA A 246 -2.59 26.69 -29.38
C ALA A 246 -1.29 25.83 -29.36
N ALA A 247 -0.47 25.91 -30.43
CA ALA A 247 0.80 25.16 -30.47
C ALA A 247 1.96 25.84 -29.69
N GLY A 248 1.89 27.20 -29.60
CA GLY A 248 2.91 28.00 -28.90
C GLY A 248 2.53 28.47 -27.50
N ALA A 249 1.45 27.98 -26.95
CA ALA A 249 0.97 28.43 -25.65
C ALA A 249 1.86 27.84 -24.54
N GLU A 250 2.47 28.71 -23.71
CA GLU A 250 3.21 28.28 -22.53
C GLU A 250 2.28 27.77 -21.43
N ALA A 251 2.54 26.55 -20.96
CA ALA A 251 1.86 26.03 -19.79
C ALA A 251 2.38 26.75 -18.53
N PRO A 252 1.51 27.20 -17.61
CA PRO A 252 1.99 27.74 -16.33
C PRO A 252 2.81 26.69 -15.58
N PRO A 253 3.79 27.12 -14.77
CA PRO A 253 4.64 26.17 -14.01
C PRO A 253 3.78 25.32 -13.11
N ALA A 254 4.02 24.01 -13.13
CA ALA A 254 3.32 23.07 -12.27
C ALA A 254 3.61 23.36 -10.79
N GLN A 255 2.57 23.40 -9.96
CA GLN A 255 2.71 23.55 -8.50
C GLN A 255 3.24 22.28 -7.82
N VAL A 256 3.28 21.16 -8.55
CA VAL A 256 3.70 19.84 -8.04
C VAL A 256 5.00 19.42 -8.74
N VAL A 257 5.99 19.04 -7.95
CA VAL A 257 7.26 18.52 -8.44
C VAL A 257 7.20 16.99 -8.49
N ILE A 258 7.51 16.42 -9.65
CA ILE A 258 7.71 14.98 -9.82
C ILE A 258 9.19 14.68 -10.05
N HIS A 259 9.68 13.57 -9.50
CA HIS A 259 11.08 13.16 -9.65
C HIS A 259 11.19 11.98 -10.61
N VAL A 260 12.03 12.16 -11.64
CA VAL A 260 12.42 11.10 -12.57
C VAL A 260 13.92 10.88 -12.43
N VAL A 261 14.33 9.64 -12.19
CA VAL A 261 15.74 9.24 -12.18
C VAL A 261 16.07 8.64 -13.55
N ALA A 262 17.13 9.14 -14.20
CA ALA A 262 17.56 8.62 -15.49
C ALA A 262 19.08 8.72 -15.63
N GLN A 263 19.66 7.90 -16.48
CA GLN A 263 21.08 8.02 -16.85
C GLN A 263 21.32 9.26 -17.71
N GLN A 264 22.48 9.89 -17.55
CA GLN A 264 22.90 11.05 -18.35
C GLN A 264 22.78 10.76 -19.86
N ALA A 265 23.24 9.58 -20.30
CA ALA A 265 23.17 9.15 -21.69
C ALA A 265 21.72 9.03 -22.22
N THR A 266 20.74 8.72 -21.36
CA THR A 266 19.31 8.72 -21.73
C THR A 266 18.81 10.15 -21.94
N VAL A 267 19.21 11.05 -21.06
CA VAL A 267 18.83 12.47 -21.11
C VAL A 267 19.43 13.15 -22.36
N SER A 268 20.70 12.86 -22.70
CA SER A 268 21.39 13.39 -23.89
C SER A 268 20.94 12.74 -25.21
N GLY A 269 20.22 11.60 -25.17
CA GLY A 269 19.81 10.89 -26.38
C GLY A 269 20.81 9.84 -26.86
N GLU A 270 21.91 9.63 -26.16
CA GLU A 270 22.94 8.64 -26.48
C GLU A 270 22.55 7.21 -26.09
N SER A 271 21.51 7.05 -25.25
CA SER A 271 21.01 5.77 -24.78
C SER A 271 19.49 5.66 -24.91
N VAL A 272 19.01 4.44 -25.12
CA VAL A 272 17.59 4.09 -25.10
C VAL A 272 17.17 3.47 -23.76
N ALA A 273 18.05 3.47 -22.74
CA ALA A 273 17.72 2.97 -21.41
C ALA A 273 16.57 3.77 -20.80
N PRO A 274 15.62 3.12 -20.11
CA PRO A 274 14.49 3.80 -19.49
C PRO A 274 14.93 4.67 -18.31
N GLY A 275 14.09 5.65 -17.95
CA GLY A 275 14.13 6.31 -16.66
C GLY A 275 13.20 5.62 -15.66
N TYR A 276 13.24 6.08 -14.41
CA TYR A 276 12.35 5.62 -13.35
C TYR A 276 11.59 6.81 -12.75
N LEU A 277 10.26 6.76 -12.83
CA LEU A 277 9.36 7.73 -12.22
C LEU A 277 8.93 7.20 -10.86
N ALA A 278 9.27 7.92 -9.81
CA ALA A 278 8.97 7.49 -8.44
C ALA A 278 7.47 7.23 -8.24
N GLY A 279 7.13 6.03 -7.74
CA GLY A 279 5.75 5.59 -7.52
C GLY A 279 5.01 5.05 -8.74
N PHE A 280 5.56 5.22 -9.95
CA PHE A 280 4.93 4.77 -11.21
C PHE A 280 5.77 3.79 -12.02
N GLY A 281 7.06 3.62 -11.67
CA GLY A 281 7.92 2.63 -12.30
C GLY A 281 8.72 3.16 -13.50
N ALA A 282 9.12 2.24 -14.39
CA ALA A 282 9.94 2.56 -15.55
C ALA A 282 9.18 3.41 -16.58
N VAL A 283 9.87 4.41 -17.13
CA VAL A 283 9.36 5.26 -18.23
C VAL A 283 10.31 5.17 -19.42
N ALA A 284 9.75 5.18 -20.62
CA ALA A 284 10.53 5.09 -21.84
C ALA A 284 11.55 6.24 -21.98
N ALA A 285 12.70 5.96 -22.63
CA ALA A 285 13.72 6.97 -22.86
C ALA A 285 13.17 8.21 -23.60
N GLN A 286 12.24 8.01 -24.54
CA GLN A 286 11.60 9.12 -25.24
C GLN A 286 10.82 10.00 -24.28
N THR A 287 10.03 9.42 -23.37
CA THR A 287 9.29 10.16 -22.31
C THR A 287 10.24 10.97 -21.44
N VAL A 288 11.41 10.42 -21.06
CA VAL A 288 12.43 11.15 -20.33
C VAL A 288 12.88 12.39 -21.11
N ARG A 289 13.21 12.23 -22.38
CA ARG A 289 13.65 13.33 -23.26
C ARG A 289 12.56 14.39 -23.47
N ASP A 290 11.31 13.98 -23.61
CA ASP A 290 10.18 14.90 -23.75
C ASP A 290 9.94 15.77 -22.50
N LEU A 291 10.36 15.29 -21.33
CA LEU A 291 10.33 16.04 -20.07
C LEU A 291 11.47 17.05 -19.93
N VAL A 292 12.64 16.80 -20.53
CA VAL A 292 13.86 17.61 -20.39
C VAL A 292 13.63 19.11 -20.59
N PRO A 293 12.91 19.59 -21.63
CA PRO A 293 12.72 21.02 -21.85
C PRO A 293 11.98 21.74 -20.71
N ARG A 294 11.25 21.00 -19.90
CA ARG A 294 10.44 21.54 -18.77
C ARG A 294 10.99 21.13 -17.42
N ALA A 295 12.09 20.36 -17.37
CA ALA A 295 12.63 19.78 -16.17
C ALA A 295 13.80 20.59 -15.62
N GLN A 296 13.92 20.64 -14.31
CA GLN A 296 15.15 21.06 -13.66
C GLN A 296 16.07 19.83 -13.53
N LEU A 297 17.12 19.78 -14.33
CA LEU A 297 18.10 18.70 -14.28
C LEU A 297 19.03 18.91 -13.07
N ARG A 298 19.18 17.85 -12.27
CA ARG A 298 20.06 17.81 -11.11
C ARG A 298 20.92 16.57 -11.15
N PRO A 299 22.25 16.69 -11.35
CA PRO A 299 23.15 15.55 -11.28
C PRO A 299 23.13 14.92 -9.89
N VAL A 300 22.91 13.61 -9.83
CA VAL A 300 23.03 12.84 -8.59
C VAL A 300 24.50 12.57 -8.35
N LYS A 301 25.04 13.06 -7.23
CA LYS A 301 26.44 12.83 -6.85
C LYS A 301 26.69 11.34 -6.59
N PRO A 302 27.87 10.80 -6.97
CA PRO A 302 28.28 9.46 -6.59
C PRO A 302 28.39 9.30 -5.07
N ALA A 303 28.12 8.09 -4.58
CA ALA A 303 28.10 7.79 -3.15
C ALA A 303 29.40 8.17 -2.43
N HIS A 304 30.56 7.95 -3.07
CA HIS A 304 31.90 8.24 -2.51
C HIS A 304 32.26 9.72 -2.42
N GLU A 305 31.47 10.62 -3.01
CA GLU A 305 31.68 12.07 -2.90
C GLU A 305 30.98 12.69 -1.68
N PHE A 306 30.24 11.91 -0.91
CA PHE A 306 29.61 12.39 0.31
C PHE A 306 30.51 12.17 1.51
N SER A 307 30.74 13.22 2.27
CA SER A 307 31.28 13.17 3.64
C SER A 307 30.16 13.33 4.65
N ALA A 308 30.44 13.00 5.90
CA ALA A 308 29.49 13.20 6.99
C ALA A 308 29.12 14.68 7.15
N GLU A 309 27.85 15.00 7.14
CA GLU A 309 27.33 16.35 7.36
C GLU A 309 27.14 16.60 8.87
N ALA A 310 27.49 17.80 9.32
CA ALA A 310 27.46 18.20 10.73
C ALA A 310 26.05 18.57 11.23
N GLN A 311 25.02 18.39 10.42
CA GLN A 311 23.65 18.79 10.71
C GLN A 311 22.70 17.58 10.67
N TYR A 312 21.61 17.65 11.46
CA TYR A 312 20.59 16.61 11.51
C TYR A 312 19.86 16.42 10.16
N ARG A 313 19.48 17.54 9.52
CA ARG A 313 18.78 17.47 8.23
C ARG A 313 19.77 17.30 7.11
N PRO A 314 19.63 16.26 6.27
CA PRO A 314 20.49 16.09 5.11
C PRO A 314 20.45 17.30 4.16
N SER A 315 21.56 17.61 3.53
CA SER A 315 21.59 18.55 2.41
C SER A 315 20.68 18.10 1.28
N VAL A 316 20.30 19.02 0.39
CA VAL A 316 19.48 18.72 -0.78
C VAL A 316 20.14 17.62 -1.63
N ALA A 317 21.46 17.72 -1.86
CA ALA A 317 22.18 16.74 -2.66
C ALA A 317 22.17 15.33 -2.04
N LEU A 318 22.37 15.22 -0.72
CA LEU A 318 22.29 13.95 -0.01
C LEU A 318 20.86 13.39 -0.02
N ALA A 319 19.86 14.24 0.20
CA ALA A 319 18.46 13.85 0.16
C ALA A 319 18.03 13.30 -1.22
N GLU A 320 18.49 13.94 -2.30
CA GLU A 320 18.25 13.49 -3.67
C GLU A 320 18.96 12.16 -3.97
N PHE A 321 20.21 12.02 -3.54
CA PHE A 321 20.93 10.76 -3.65
C PHE A 321 20.19 9.60 -2.94
N ILE A 322 19.80 9.80 -1.68
CA ILE A 322 19.07 8.77 -0.91
C ILE A 322 17.76 8.40 -1.59
N ARG A 323 16.99 9.38 -2.10
CA ARG A 323 15.75 9.09 -2.84
C ARG A 323 15.99 8.32 -4.13
N ALA A 324 17.05 8.66 -4.86
CA ALA A 324 17.42 7.94 -6.09
C ALA A 324 17.94 6.52 -5.78
N ARG A 325 18.73 6.37 -4.70
CA ARG A 325 19.27 5.06 -4.28
C ARG A 325 18.18 4.12 -3.78
N ASP A 326 17.27 4.60 -2.93
CA ASP A 326 16.30 3.75 -2.22
C ASP A 326 14.99 3.55 -2.99
N LEU A 327 14.52 4.56 -3.73
CA LEU A 327 13.27 4.66 -4.51
C LEU A 327 11.98 4.48 -3.70
N TRP A 328 11.98 3.64 -2.67
CA TRP A 328 10.84 3.35 -1.79
C TRP A 328 11.27 3.09 -0.35
N CYS A 329 10.29 2.93 0.53
CA CYS A 329 10.52 2.59 1.93
C CYS A 329 11.40 1.34 2.07
N ARG A 330 12.42 1.41 2.95
CA ARG A 330 13.39 0.34 3.15
C ARG A 330 12.98 -0.70 4.19
N PHE A 331 11.80 -0.56 4.78
CA PHE A 331 11.25 -1.58 5.69
C PHE A 331 10.86 -2.84 4.89
N PRO A 332 11.12 -4.06 5.40
CA PRO A 332 10.80 -5.31 4.71
C PRO A 332 9.32 -5.39 4.29
N GLY A 333 9.05 -5.78 3.05
CA GLY A 333 7.71 -5.91 2.50
C GLY A 333 7.02 -4.58 2.13
N CYS A 334 7.68 -3.42 2.27
CA CYS A 334 7.09 -2.12 1.98
C CYS A 334 7.57 -1.54 0.65
N ASP A 335 6.63 -1.05 -0.15
CA ASP A 335 6.85 -0.44 -1.47
C ASP A 335 6.37 1.03 -1.56
N VAL A 336 6.08 1.67 -0.42
CA VAL A 336 5.67 3.08 -0.38
C VAL A 336 6.74 3.95 -1.03
N ALA A 337 6.35 4.66 -2.10
CA ALA A 337 7.27 5.44 -2.92
C ALA A 337 8.03 6.52 -2.14
N GLY A 338 9.27 6.76 -2.54
CA GLY A 338 10.23 7.59 -1.81
C GLY A 338 9.80 9.04 -1.58
N GLN A 339 8.95 9.61 -2.44
CA GLN A 339 8.40 10.95 -2.23
C GLN A 339 7.47 11.05 -0.99
N PHE A 340 6.92 9.92 -0.53
CA PHE A 340 6.10 9.84 0.67
C PHE A 340 6.86 9.31 1.90
N CYS A 341 8.19 9.23 1.80
CA CYS A 341 9.05 8.73 2.86
C CYS A 341 9.84 9.84 3.54
N ASP A 342 10.06 9.65 4.84
CA ASP A 342 11.00 10.42 5.62
C ASP A 342 12.44 9.93 5.33
N LEU A 343 13.42 10.81 5.47
CA LEU A 343 14.85 10.48 5.54
C LEU A 343 15.18 10.18 7.00
N ASP A 344 15.48 8.92 7.31
CA ASP A 344 15.68 8.46 8.67
C ASP A 344 17.12 7.94 8.90
N HIS A 345 17.67 8.22 10.08
CA HIS A 345 18.97 7.75 10.51
C HIS A 345 18.88 6.34 11.08
N SER A 346 19.67 5.39 10.58
CA SER A 346 19.76 4.03 11.14
C SER A 346 20.23 4.08 12.59
N ILE A 347 21.36 4.69 12.84
CA ILE A 347 21.82 5.08 14.19
C ILE A 347 21.21 6.45 14.45
N PRO A 348 20.36 6.63 15.44
CA PRO A 348 19.70 7.90 15.72
C PRO A 348 20.69 9.04 15.90
N TRP A 349 20.40 10.23 15.39
CA TRP A 349 21.22 11.43 15.57
C TRP A 349 21.53 11.73 17.04
N ILE A 350 20.54 11.59 17.91
CA ILE A 350 20.71 11.80 19.36
C ILE A 350 21.64 10.77 20.02
N ALA A 351 21.87 9.64 19.35
CA ALA A 351 22.83 8.62 19.76
C ALA A 351 24.19 8.75 19.04
N GLY A 352 24.46 9.89 18.40
CA GLY A 352 25.71 10.14 17.70
C GLY A 352 25.76 9.67 16.25
N GLY A 353 24.63 9.22 15.69
CA GLY A 353 24.55 8.82 14.28
C GLY A 353 24.80 9.99 13.34
N LEU A 354 25.68 9.81 12.36
CA LEU A 354 26.07 10.86 11.42
C LEU A 354 25.06 10.97 10.26
N THR A 355 24.91 12.18 9.73
CA THR A 355 24.14 12.44 8.50
C THR A 355 25.02 12.10 7.30
N HIS A 356 24.91 10.86 6.82
CA HIS A 356 25.75 10.28 5.78
C HIS A 356 25.00 9.18 5.00
N PRO A 357 25.32 8.89 3.72
CA PRO A 357 24.65 7.86 2.94
C PRO A 357 24.61 6.47 3.61
N SER A 358 25.65 6.10 4.38
CA SER A 358 25.70 4.81 5.10
C SER A 358 24.87 4.76 6.38
N ASN A 359 24.25 5.87 6.78
CA ASN A 359 23.42 5.95 7.99
C ASN A 359 22.03 6.53 7.74
N ILE A 360 21.70 6.94 6.51
CA ILE A 360 20.38 7.48 6.16
C ILE A 360 19.73 6.62 5.10
N HIS A 361 18.43 6.38 5.26
CA HIS A 361 17.59 5.68 4.29
C HIS A 361 16.13 6.14 4.35
N LEU A 362 15.33 5.70 3.37
CA LEU A 362 13.92 6.05 3.27
C LEU A 362 13.03 5.18 4.15
N LYS A 363 12.16 5.79 4.95
CA LYS A 363 11.07 5.14 5.68
C LYS A 363 9.77 5.87 5.49
N CYS A 364 8.70 5.17 5.13
CA CYS A 364 7.36 5.76 5.19
C CYS A 364 6.98 6.07 6.63
N ARG A 365 6.11 7.05 6.83
CA ARG A 365 5.75 7.51 8.18
C ARG A 365 5.33 6.38 9.14
N PRO A 366 4.49 5.39 8.75
CA PRO A 366 4.16 4.27 9.63
C PRO A 366 5.38 3.47 10.08
N HIS A 367 6.30 3.10 9.17
CA HIS A 367 7.49 2.32 9.50
C HIS A 367 8.56 3.13 10.25
N HIS A 368 8.60 4.44 10.04
CA HIS A 368 9.42 5.33 10.88
C HIS A 368 8.90 5.34 12.33
N LEU A 369 7.58 5.37 12.53
CA LEU A 369 6.97 5.26 13.86
C LEU A 369 7.19 3.86 14.48
N VAL A 370 7.09 2.78 13.68
CA VAL A 370 7.42 1.41 14.15
C VAL A 370 8.84 1.37 14.69
N LYS A 371 9.83 1.78 13.91
CA LYS A 371 11.24 1.80 14.34
C LYS A 371 11.43 2.63 15.60
N THR A 372 10.78 3.78 15.69
CA THR A 372 11.03 4.75 16.78
C THR A 372 10.40 4.33 18.09
N PHE A 373 9.22 3.71 18.07
CA PHE A 373 8.41 3.45 19.25
C PHE A 373 8.25 1.95 19.59
N TRP A 374 8.53 1.06 18.63
CA TRP A 374 8.50 -0.38 18.81
C TRP A 374 9.92 -0.96 18.72
N CYS A 375 10.86 -0.35 19.44
CA CYS A 375 12.27 -0.72 19.55
C CYS A 375 12.60 -1.26 20.95
N GLY A 376 13.87 -1.57 21.21
CA GLY A 376 14.34 -2.13 22.47
C GLY A 376 14.59 -3.64 22.38
N ASP A 377 14.68 -4.32 23.52
CA ASP A 377 15.10 -5.74 23.59
C ASP A 377 14.16 -6.67 22.82
N ASN A 378 12.86 -6.42 22.91
CA ASN A 378 11.79 -7.15 22.21
C ASN A 378 11.14 -6.31 21.10
N GLY A 379 11.91 -5.42 20.47
CA GLY A 379 11.45 -4.53 19.42
C GLY A 379 12.21 -4.71 18.11
N TRP A 380 11.92 -3.82 17.17
CA TRP A 380 12.62 -3.75 15.91
C TRP A 380 14.01 -3.17 16.08
N ALA A 381 15.00 -3.79 15.45
CA ALA A 381 16.36 -3.26 15.32
C ALA A 381 16.79 -3.30 13.85
N GLU A 382 17.70 -2.39 13.49
CA GLU A 382 18.24 -2.32 12.13
C GLU A 382 19.74 -2.03 12.14
N GLN A 383 20.43 -2.53 11.12
CA GLN A 383 21.82 -2.22 10.84
C GLN A 383 21.97 -1.92 9.35
N GLN A 384 22.42 -0.72 9.03
CA GLN A 384 22.70 -0.31 7.65
C GLN A 384 24.19 -0.49 7.33
N PHE A 385 24.47 -0.93 6.10
CA PHE A 385 25.82 -1.13 5.56
C PHE A 385 26.18 -0.03 4.54
N PRO A 386 27.49 0.13 4.23
CA PRO A 386 27.96 1.17 3.31
C PRO A 386 27.35 1.16 1.91
N ASP A 387 26.95 0.00 1.39
CA ASP A 387 26.26 -0.17 0.11
C ASP A 387 24.75 0.16 0.18
N GLY A 388 24.27 0.58 1.34
CA GLY A 388 22.87 0.85 1.61
C GLY A 388 22.04 -0.39 1.91
N THR A 389 22.61 -1.59 1.96
CA THR A 389 21.93 -2.79 2.48
C THR A 389 21.55 -2.58 3.95
N ILE A 390 20.36 -3.04 4.33
CA ILE A 390 19.89 -2.99 5.73
C ILE A 390 19.50 -4.38 6.17
N VAL A 391 20.04 -4.80 7.30
CA VAL A 391 19.60 -6.00 8.03
C VAL A 391 18.68 -5.58 9.16
N TRP A 392 17.51 -6.14 9.17
CA TRP A 392 16.45 -5.91 10.14
C TRP A 392 16.33 -7.10 11.08
N ARG A 393 16.05 -6.86 12.36
CA ARG A 393 15.65 -7.88 13.31
C ARG A 393 14.29 -7.54 13.88
N SER A 394 13.32 -8.46 13.75
CA SER A 394 11.97 -8.29 14.28
C SER A 394 11.89 -8.58 15.78
N PRO A 395 10.76 -8.22 16.45
CA PRO A 395 10.48 -8.57 17.84
C PRO A 395 10.54 -10.09 18.13
N SER A 396 10.22 -10.94 17.15
CA SER A 396 10.33 -12.40 17.26
C SER A 396 11.76 -12.92 17.01
N GLY A 397 12.75 -12.03 16.80
CA GLY A 397 14.15 -12.38 16.56
C GLY A 397 14.48 -12.82 15.13
N ARG A 398 13.51 -12.81 14.20
CA ARG A 398 13.76 -13.11 12.79
C ARG A 398 14.49 -11.96 12.10
N THR A 399 15.33 -12.31 11.13
CA THR A 399 16.13 -11.33 10.38
C THR A 399 15.68 -11.25 8.94
N TYR A 400 15.66 -10.02 8.39
CA TYR A 400 15.32 -9.72 7.01
C TYR A 400 16.38 -8.79 6.44
N THR A 401 16.72 -8.98 5.17
CA THR A 401 17.67 -8.12 4.47
C THR A 401 16.96 -7.38 3.35
N THR A 402 17.16 -6.06 3.28
CA THR A 402 16.66 -5.24 2.19
C THR A 402 17.82 -4.52 1.50
N THR A 403 17.82 -4.52 0.16
CA THR A 403 18.79 -3.81 -0.68
C THR A 403 18.18 -2.52 -1.24
N PRO A 404 18.99 -1.51 -1.63
CA PRO A 404 18.47 -0.31 -2.25
C PRO A 404 17.68 -0.62 -3.53
N GLY A 405 16.45 -0.10 -3.63
CA GLY A 405 15.59 -0.33 -4.80
C GLY A 405 16.19 0.24 -6.09
N GLY A 406 16.89 1.37 -5.99
CA GLY A 406 17.56 2.01 -7.12
C GLY A 406 18.67 1.15 -7.73
N ALA A 407 19.28 0.25 -6.96
CA ALA A 407 20.29 -0.68 -7.46
C ALA A 407 19.75 -1.64 -8.54
N LEU A 408 18.45 -1.94 -8.53
CA LEU A 408 17.81 -2.77 -9.54
C LEU A 408 17.82 -2.12 -10.94
N PHE A 409 17.80 -0.78 -11.00
CA PHE A 409 17.71 -0.01 -12.24
C PHE A 409 19.00 0.76 -12.54
N PHE A 410 19.70 1.18 -11.49
CA PHE A 410 20.92 2.00 -11.53
C PHE A 410 21.95 1.43 -10.55
N PRO A 411 22.64 0.32 -10.90
CA PRO A 411 23.53 -0.41 -9.97
C PRO A 411 24.62 0.47 -9.31
N HIS A 412 25.08 1.52 -10.00
CA HIS A 412 26.09 2.45 -9.48
C HIS A 412 25.61 3.25 -8.24
N LEU A 413 24.30 3.36 -8.00
CA LEU A 413 23.76 4.04 -6.81
C LEU A 413 23.95 3.22 -5.52
N ALA A 414 24.23 1.92 -5.61
CA ALA A 414 24.56 1.06 -4.48
C ALA A 414 26.07 0.82 -4.33
N THR A 415 26.90 1.64 -4.95
CA THR A 415 28.35 1.59 -4.73
C THR A 415 28.64 1.92 -3.25
N PRO A 416 29.40 1.05 -2.54
CA PRO A 416 29.68 1.27 -1.13
C PRO A 416 30.36 2.63 -0.89
N THR A 417 29.93 3.32 0.15
CA THR A 417 30.62 4.47 0.72
C THR A 417 31.73 4.00 1.67
N GLU A 418 32.59 4.90 2.11
CA GLU A 418 33.51 4.56 3.19
C GLU A 418 32.70 4.19 4.46
N PRO A 419 33.10 3.13 5.19
CA PRO A 419 32.47 2.79 6.46
C PRO A 419 32.69 3.93 7.45
N LEU A 420 31.63 4.41 8.10
CA LEU A 420 31.74 5.34 9.20
C LEU A 420 32.26 4.58 10.41
N THR A 421 33.50 4.84 10.81
CA THR A 421 34.01 4.42 12.11
C THR A 421 33.35 5.27 13.18
N THR A 422 32.28 4.77 13.78
CA THR A 422 31.80 5.33 15.04
C THR A 422 32.53 4.62 16.17
N ASP A 423 33.39 5.32 16.89
CA ASP A 423 34.05 4.83 18.10
C ASP A 423 33.08 4.54 19.26
N THR A 424 31.78 4.62 19.00
CA THR A 424 30.73 4.42 20.00
C THR A 424 30.20 2.99 19.88
N PRO A 425 30.31 2.17 20.93
CA PRO A 425 29.69 0.84 20.95
C PRO A 425 28.20 1.00 20.74
N THR A 426 27.62 0.14 19.90
CA THR A 426 26.18 0.02 19.65
C THR A 426 25.47 -0.34 20.95
N THR A 427 25.24 0.64 21.80
CA THR A 427 24.37 0.50 22.95
C THR A 427 22.95 0.53 22.41
N ALA A 428 22.15 -0.46 22.80
CA ALA A 428 20.74 -0.60 22.49
C ALA A 428 20.06 0.76 22.53
N ALA A 429 19.24 1.06 21.50
CA ALA A 429 18.47 2.30 21.45
C ALA A 429 17.72 2.48 22.78
N PRO A 430 17.72 3.70 23.36
CA PRO A 430 17.00 3.93 24.61
C PRO A 430 15.54 3.57 24.44
N GLY A 431 14.97 2.91 25.44
CA GLY A 431 13.58 2.45 25.44
C GLY A 431 12.55 3.55 25.12
N PRO A 432 11.31 3.20 24.78
CA PRO A 432 10.35 4.06 24.11
C PRO A 432 9.87 5.28 24.90
N SER A 433 10.11 5.40 26.19
CA SER A 433 9.30 6.29 27.02
C SER A 433 9.91 7.62 27.50
N SER A 434 11.20 7.90 27.35
CA SER A 434 11.75 9.03 28.09
C SER A 434 12.98 9.77 27.56
N SER A 435 13.29 9.73 26.27
CA SER A 435 14.44 10.52 25.77
C SER A 435 14.09 11.99 25.64
N PRO A 436 14.68 12.90 26.44
CA PRO A 436 14.57 14.35 26.24
C PRO A 436 15.12 14.71 24.85
N GLY A 437 14.35 15.50 24.08
CA GLY A 437 14.79 15.96 22.75
C GLY A 437 14.23 15.20 21.55
N ARG A 438 13.34 14.21 21.75
CA ARG A 438 12.64 13.54 20.66
C ARG A 438 11.68 14.51 19.97
N THR A 439 11.89 14.77 18.67
CA THR A 439 11.02 15.64 17.86
C THR A 439 9.85 14.90 17.24
N LEU A 440 9.95 13.58 17.07
CA LEU A 440 8.89 12.73 16.54
C LEU A 440 8.05 12.19 17.71
N MET A 441 6.78 12.54 17.71
CA MET A 441 5.79 12.04 18.67
C MET A 441 4.90 10.99 17.99
N MET A 442 4.43 9.99 18.76
CA MET A 442 3.43 9.05 18.28
C MET A 442 2.07 9.77 18.15
N PRO A 443 1.51 9.87 16.95
CA PRO A 443 0.16 10.39 16.79
C PRO A 443 -0.85 9.47 17.49
N THR A 444 -1.88 10.07 18.11
CA THR A 444 -2.92 9.32 18.80
C THR A 444 -4.25 9.39 18.06
N ARG A 445 -5.04 8.34 18.16
CA ARG A 445 -6.43 8.28 17.68
C ARG A 445 -7.38 8.85 18.73
N GLN A 446 -8.49 9.39 18.31
CA GLN A 446 -9.54 9.83 19.22
C GLN A 446 -10.21 8.65 19.94
N ARG A 447 -10.26 7.49 19.31
CA ARG A 447 -10.84 6.25 19.83
C ARG A 447 -9.87 5.08 19.60
N THR A 448 -9.93 4.09 20.47
CA THR A 448 -9.24 2.82 20.24
C THR A 448 -9.82 2.13 19.00
N ARG A 449 -9.07 1.24 18.36
CA ARG A 449 -9.52 0.44 17.19
C ARG A 449 -10.81 -0.34 17.52
N ALA A 450 -10.89 -0.94 18.71
CA ALA A 450 -12.07 -1.69 19.15
C ALA A 450 -13.29 -0.78 19.30
N ALA A 451 -13.13 0.41 19.94
CA ALA A 451 -14.22 1.37 20.10
C ALA A 451 -14.68 1.94 18.74
N GLU A 452 -13.78 2.19 17.82
CA GLU A 452 -14.11 2.66 16.46
C GLU A 452 -14.88 1.58 15.67
N ARG A 453 -14.44 0.31 15.77
CA ARG A 453 -15.16 -0.83 15.17
C ARG A 453 -16.56 -0.96 15.76
N ALA A 454 -16.69 -0.96 17.08
CA ALA A 454 -17.99 -1.07 17.77
C ALA A 454 -18.94 0.08 17.39
N ALA A 455 -18.44 1.31 17.36
CA ALA A 455 -19.24 2.48 16.96
C ALA A 455 -19.71 2.37 15.50
N ARG A 456 -18.88 1.89 14.59
CA ARG A 456 -19.25 1.66 13.19
C ARG A 456 -20.32 0.57 13.06
N ILE A 457 -20.16 -0.55 13.76
CA ILE A 457 -21.16 -1.64 13.75
C ILE A 457 -22.48 -1.13 14.28
N ALA A 458 -22.49 -0.43 15.42
CA ALA A 458 -23.71 0.12 16.01
C ALA A 458 -24.41 1.13 15.07
N TRP A 459 -23.63 1.96 14.38
CA TRP A 459 -24.17 2.91 13.40
C TRP A 459 -24.80 2.19 12.18
N GLU A 460 -24.10 1.23 11.57
CA GLU A 460 -24.62 0.47 10.42
C GLU A 460 -25.89 -0.32 10.79
N ARG A 461 -25.91 -0.97 11.97
CA ARG A 461 -27.10 -1.68 12.48
C ARG A 461 -28.27 -0.72 12.74
N GLY A 462 -28.03 0.44 13.37
CA GLY A 462 -29.06 1.44 13.60
C GLY A 462 -29.70 1.98 12.31
N LEU A 463 -28.94 2.12 11.22
CA LEU A 463 -29.49 2.46 9.91
C LEU A 463 -30.40 1.37 9.36
N ASN A 464 -30.01 0.09 9.52
CA ASN A 464 -30.83 -1.06 9.08
C ASN A 464 -32.13 -1.11 9.90
N GLU A 465 -32.06 -0.98 11.22
CA GLU A 465 -33.22 -0.99 12.10
C GLU A 465 -34.20 0.15 11.77
N ALA A 466 -33.70 1.36 11.52
CA ALA A 466 -34.52 2.50 11.09
C ALA A 466 -35.22 2.23 9.73
N ARG A 467 -34.50 1.63 8.79
CA ARG A 467 -35.06 1.26 7.48
C ARG A 467 -36.15 0.20 7.62
N TRP A 468 -35.95 -0.83 8.44
CA TRP A 468 -36.95 -1.88 8.70
C TRP A 468 -38.18 -1.32 9.42
N ALA A 469 -37.99 -0.35 10.32
CA ALA A 469 -39.10 0.32 10.99
C ALA A 469 -39.96 1.16 10.01
N ALA A 470 -39.30 1.77 9.00
CA ALA A 470 -39.97 2.60 7.99
C ALA A 470 -40.70 1.76 6.91
N ASP A 471 -40.15 0.61 6.57
CA ASP A 471 -40.71 -0.32 5.54
C ASP A 471 -40.55 -1.78 6.04
N PRO A 472 -41.42 -2.21 6.99
CA PRO A 472 -41.35 -3.55 7.53
C PRO A 472 -41.68 -4.59 6.43
N PRO A 473 -40.99 -5.73 6.43
CA PRO A 473 -41.27 -6.78 5.45
C PRO A 473 -42.73 -7.28 5.58
N PRO A 474 -43.34 -7.73 4.52
CA PRO A 474 -44.77 -8.04 4.45
C PRO A 474 -45.20 -9.28 5.26
N PHE A 475 -44.28 -9.89 6.07
CA PHE A 475 -44.55 -11.03 6.96
C PHE A 475 -43.64 -11.05 8.18
#